data_c4d2083f91ad6ffcdaafaeb5a636c87a
#
_entry.id   c4d2083f91ad6ffcdaafaeb5a636c87a
#
_cell.length_a   1.000
_cell.length_b   1.000
_cell.length_c   1.000
_cell.angle_alpha   90.00
_cell.angle_beta   90.00
_cell.angle_gamma   90.00
#
_symmetry.space_group_name_H-M   'P 1'
#
loop_
_entity.id
_entity.type
_entity.pdbx_description
1 polymer ?
#
loop_
_entity_poly.entity_id
_entity_poly.type
_entity_poly.pdbx_seq_one_letter_code
_entity_poly.pdbx_strand_id
1 'polypeptide(L)'
;MPMTLSVKARIRITGVNPYVLVSAARATALRSRWRRPLPVRLRVNGTPVTPWRINLMPRGDGSFYLYLHGEVRRASNTKVGDLVAVELAFDAEYRGGPAQRPPEWFRKPLAASRRAAAAWKELTPSRKKEIVRYLTRLKSPEARARNLERALAALS
;
A
#
# COMPACT_ATOMS: atom_id res chain seq x y z
N MET A 1 14.38 1.38 19.95
CA MET A 1 14.80 1.12 18.55
C MET A 1 13.95 0.02 17.96
N PRO A 2 13.28 0.23 16.86
CA PRO A 2 12.60 -0.88 16.20
C PRO A 2 13.64 -1.88 15.70
N MET A 3 13.34 -3.16 15.89
CA MET A 3 14.18 -4.23 15.40
C MET A 3 14.12 -4.29 13.89
N THR A 4 15.28 -4.35 13.23
CA THR A 4 15.38 -4.55 11.79
C THR A 4 15.63 -6.03 11.53
N LEU A 5 14.78 -6.62 10.71
CA LEU A 5 14.89 -8.00 10.30
C LEU A 5 15.49 -8.07 8.90
N SER A 6 16.56 -8.85 8.73
CA SER A 6 17.15 -9.13 7.42
C SER A 6 16.76 -10.50 6.93
N VAL A 7 16.23 -10.57 5.71
CA VAL A 7 15.77 -11.81 5.09
C VAL A 7 16.36 -11.91 3.70
N LYS A 8 17.02 -13.04 3.40
CA LYS A 8 17.40 -13.38 2.01
C LYS A 8 16.31 -14.26 1.43
N ALA A 9 15.76 -13.87 0.30
CA ALA A 9 14.70 -14.61 -0.36
C ALA A 9 14.70 -14.37 -1.86
N ARG A 10 14.10 -15.30 -2.60
CA ARG A 10 13.96 -15.20 -4.05
C ARG A 10 12.64 -14.51 -4.39
N ILE A 11 12.69 -13.58 -5.32
CA ILE A 11 11.47 -12.94 -5.82
C ILE A 11 10.70 -13.94 -6.65
N ARG A 12 9.46 -14.22 -6.26
CA ARG A 12 8.55 -15.13 -6.95
C ARG A 12 7.39 -14.34 -7.55
N ILE A 13 6.66 -14.98 -8.44
CA ILE A 13 5.45 -14.40 -9.00
C ILE A 13 4.33 -15.44 -9.02
N THR A 14 3.16 -15.02 -8.56
CA THR A 14 1.92 -15.77 -8.72
C THR A 14 0.90 -14.78 -9.27
N GLY A 15 0.34 -15.11 -10.43
CA GLY A 15 -0.47 -14.15 -11.16
C GLY A 15 0.37 -13.02 -11.73
N VAL A 16 0.07 -11.77 -11.36
CA VAL A 16 0.72 -10.59 -11.93
C VAL A 16 1.62 -9.84 -10.95
N ASN A 17 1.62 -10.22 -9.68
CA ASN A 17 2.31 -9.45 -8.65
C ASN A 17 3.55 -10.20 -8.12
N PRO A 18 4.76 -9.71 -8.40
CA PRO A 18 5.98 -10.26 -7.80
C PRO A 18 6.00 -10.07 -6.28
N TYR A 19 6.50 -11.08 -5.56
CA TYR A 19 6.52 -11.05 -4.10
C TYR A 19 7.71 -11.82 -3.52
N VAL A 20 8.00 -11.51 -2.27
CA VAL A 20 8.86 -12.31 -1.41
C VAL A 20 8.00 -12.84 -0.27
N LEU A 21 8.18 -14.11 0.10
CA LEU A 21 7.42 -14.69 1.21
C LEU A 21 8.14 -14.41 2.53
N VAL A 22 7.39 -13.88 3.49
CA VAL A 22 7.86 -13.67 4.87
C VAL A 22 7.22 -14.75 5.73
N SER A 23 8.04 -15.63 6.30
CA SER A 23 7.56 -16.75 7.11
C SER A 23 6.84 -16.27 8.37
N ALA A 24 5.99 -17.14 8.92
CA ALA A 24 5.27 -16.85 10.17
C ALA A 24 6.25 -16.52 11.32
N ALA A 25 7.37 -17.25 11.41
CA ALA A 25 8.37 -17.00 12.44
C ALA A 25 8.98 -15.59 12.33
N ARG A 26 9.27 -15.15 11.10
CA ARG A 26 9.83 -13.82 10.85
C ARG A 26 8.81 -12.71 11.06
N ALA A 27 7.58 -12.94 10.65
CA ALA A 27 6.50 -12.00 10.92
C ALA A 27 6.27 -11.82 12.42
N THR A 28 6.32 -12.91 13.19
CA THR A 28 6.22 -12.88 14.65
C THR A 28 7.37 -12.08 15.27
N ALA A 29 8.57 -12.18 14.70
CA ALA A 29 9.73 -11.41 15.16
C ALA A 29 9.55 -9.91 14.92
N LEU A 30 8.85 -9.52 13.84
CA LEU A 30 8.52 -8.12 13.58
C LEU A 30 7.45 -7.61 14.53
N ARG A 31 6.36 -8.34 14.66
CA ARG A 31 5.27 -8.01 15.57
C ARG A 31 4.47 -9.28 15.86
N SER A 32 4.49 -9.75 17.10
CA SER A 32 3.80 -10.97 17.50
C SER A 32 2.27 -10.79 17.43
N ARG A 33 1.57 -11.87 17.13
CA ARG A 33 0.12 -11.96 17.11
C ARG A 33 -0.59 -10.98 16.15
N TRP A 34 0.10 -10.54 15.12
CA TRP A 34 -0.48 -9.66 14.12
C TRP A 34 -1.09 -10.48 13.00
N ARG A 35 -2.35 -10.30 12.68
CA ARG A 35 -3.08 -11.12 11.69
C ARG A 35 -3.73 -10.33 10.56
N ARG A 36 -3.52 -9.03 10.55
CA ARG A 36 -4.00 -8.10 9.51
C ARG A 36 -2.82 -7.60 8.69
N PRO A 37 -3.02 -6.77 7.66
CA PRO A 37 -1.88 -6.20 6.94
C PRO A 37 -0.88 -5.61 7.91
N LEU A 38 0.39 -6.01 7.77
CA LEU A 38 1.46 -5.68 8.72
C LEU A 38 2.28 -4.53 8.17
N PRO A 39 2.20 -3.34 8.79
CA PRO A 39 2.93 -2.17 8.29
C PRO A 39 4.41 -2.28 8.60
N VAL A 40 5.24 -2.08 7.58
CA VAL A 40 6.69 -2.19 7.70
C VAL A 40 7.39 -1.12 6.89
N ARG A 41 8.64 -0.85 7.28
CA ARG A 41 9.62 -0.13 6.48
C ARG A 41 10.46 -1.16 5.75
N LEU A 42 10.69 -0.93 4.47
CA LEU A 42 11.36 -1.88 3.57
C LEU A 42 12.55 -1.26 2.87
N ARG A 43 13.66 -1.99 2.87
CA ARG A 43 14.77 -1.79 1.93
C ARG A 43 15.04 -3.10 1.21
N VAL A 44 15.38 -3.01 -0.07
CA VAL A 44 15.75 -4.16 -0.88
C VAL A 44 17.21 -3.96 -1.31
N ASN A 45 18.07 -4.91 -0.95
CA ASN A 45 19.52 -4.82 -1.20
C ASN A 45 20.13 -3.50 -0.68
N GLY A 46 19.66 -3.04 0.48
CA GLY A 46 20.14 -1.82 1.11
C GLY A 46 19.64 -0.51 0.50
N THR A 47 18.71 -0.56 -0.44
CA THR A 47 18.17 0.64 -1.11
C THR A 47 16.66 0.74 -0.92
N PRO A 48 16.09 1.93 -0.91
CA PRO A 48 16.72 3.25 -0.86
C PRO A 48 17.22 3.62 0.55
N VAL A 49 17.91 4.72 0.66
CA VAL A 49 18.36 5.23 1.97
C VAL A 49 17.17 5.52 2.87
N THR A 50 16.13 6.15 2.31
CA THR A 50 14.84 6.31 3.01
C THR A 50 13.96 5.10 2.68
N PRO A 51 13.64 4.24 3.67
CA PRO A 51 12.89 3.01 3.40
C PRO A 51 11.50 3.27 2.81
N TRP A 52 11.04 2.31 2.01
CA TRP A 52 9.65 2.28 1.58
C TRP A 52 8.74 1.97 2.78
N ARG A 53 7.58 2.58 2.82
CA ARG A 53 6.54 2.27 3.81
C ARG A 53 5.44 1.47 3.12
N ILE A 54 5.29 0.22 3.50
CA ILE A 54 4.35 -0.70 2.86
C ILE A 54 3.68 -1.60 3.90
N ASN A 55 2.65 -2.33 3.47
CA ASN A 55 2.02 -3.38 4.26
C ASN A 55 2.39 -4.75 3.70
N LEU A 56 2.83 -5.66 4.58
CA LEU A 56 2.85 -7.08 4.26
C LEU A 56 1.42 -7.59 4.30
N MET A 57 1.05 -8.42 3.33
CA MET A 57 -0.32 -8.92 3.21
C MET A 57 -0.44 -10.33 3.77
N PRO A 58 -1.38 -10.56 4.71
CA PRO A 58 -1.52 -11.88 5.34
C PRO A 58 -1.91 -12.95 4.32
N ARG A 59 -1.26 -14.11 4.44
CA ARG A 59 -1.54 -15.28 3.61
C ARG A 59 -2.64 -16.16 4.21
N GLY A 60 -2.89 -16.02 5.51
CA GLY A 60 -3.89 -16.80 6.23
C GLY A 60 -3.34 -17.89 7.14
N ASP A 61 -2.06 -18.23 6.99
CA ASP A 61 -1.37 -19.26 7.79
C ASP A 61 -0.34 -18.69 8.77
N GLY A 62 -0.36 -17.36 8.96
CA GLY A 62 0.62 -16.66 9.79
C GLY A 62 1.80 -16.10 9.01
N SER A 63 2.02 -16.54 7.77
CA SER A 63 2.99 -15.94 6.87
C SER A 63 2.39 -14.78 6.09
N PHE A 64 3.24 -13.99 5.44
CA PHE A 64 2.83 -12.78 4.73
C PHE A 64 3.49 -12.71 3.36
N TYR A 65 2.78 -12.08 2.42
CA TYR A 65 3.34 -11.68 1.13
C TYR A 65 3.93 -10.28 1.25
N LEU A 66 5.19 -10.14 0.82
CA LEU A 66 5.81 -8.85 0.59
C LEU A 66 5.77 -8.59 -0.91
N TYR A 67 4.79 -7.83 -1.37
CA TYR A 67 4.69 -7.50 -2.80
C TYR A 67 5.71 -6.43 -3.15
N LEU A 68 6.50 -6.71 -4.19
CA LEU A 68 7.52 -5.77 -4.69
C LEU A 68 6.99 -5.09 -5.96
N HIS A 69 6.40 -3.92 -5.77
CA HIS A 69 5.87 -3.13 -6.87
C HIS A 69 6.97 -2.70 -7.86
N GLY A 70 6.58 -2.33 -9.07
CA GLY A 70 7.52 -1.97 -10.13
C GLY A 70 8.52 -0.89 -9.71
N GLU A 71 8.09 0.11 -8.97
CA GLU A 71 8.96 1.17 -8.46
C GLU A 71 10.05 0.64 -7.54
N VAL A 72 9.67 -0.28 -6.64
CA VAL A 72 10.61 -0.91 -5.70
C VAL A 72 11.64 -1.73 -6.45
N ARG A 73 11.20 -2.52 -7.44
CA ARG A 73 12.10 -3.35 -8.26
C ARG A 73 13.04 -2.51 -9.10
N ARG A 74 12.57 -1.43 -9.70
CA ARG A 74 13.42 -0.51 -10.48
C ARG A 74 14.46 0.16 -9.59
N ALA A 75 14.06 0.66 -8.42
CA ALA A 75 14.97 1.32 -7.50
C ALA A 75 16.07 0.40 -6.98
N SER A 76 15.76 -0.89 -6.79
CA SER A 76 16.72 -1.89 -6.32
C SER A 76 17.42 -2.65 -7.45
N ASN A 77 17.05 -2.40 -8.71
CA ASN A 77 17.55 -3.11 -9.87
C ASN A 77 17.38 -4.63 -9.76
N THR A 78 16.16 -5.05 -9.41
CA THR A 78 15.82 -6.47 -9.20
C THR A 78 14.67 -6.89 -10.10
N LYS A 79 14.56 -8.20 -10.30
CA LYS A 79 13.52 -8.81 -11.14
C LYS A 79 13.10 -10.16 -10.56
N VAL A 80 11.99 -10.69 -11.04
CA VAL A 80 11.52 -12.03 -10.66
C VAL A 80 12.63 -13.07 -10.89
N GLY A 81 12.84 -13.92 -9.90
CA GLY A 81 13.90 -14.93 -9.91
C GLY A 81 15.16 -14.51 -9.18
N ASP A 82 15.36 -13.22 -8.93
CA ASP A 82 16.53 -12.74 -8.21
C ASP A 82 16.46 -13.10 -6.73
N LEU A 83 17.64 -13.44 -6.17
CA LEU A 83 17.82 -13.59 -4.74
C LEU A 83 18.12 -12.20 -4.18
N VAL A 84 17.29 -11.74 -3.25
CA VAL A 84 17.41 -10.40 -2.68
C VAL A 84 17.52 -10.45 -1.17
N ALA A 85 18.21 -9.45 -0.60
CA ALA A 85 18.24 -9.23 0.84
C ALA A 85 17.22 -8.13 1.14
N VAL A 86 16.18 -8.45 1.88
CA VAL A 86 15.18 -7.46 2.31
C VAL A 86 15.39 -7.12 3.77
N GLU A 87 15.33 -5.84 4.09
CA GLU A 87 15.37 -5.34 5.45
C GLU A 87 13.98 -4.84 5.81
N LEU A 88 13.44 -5.34 6.91
CA LEU A 88 12.09 -5.04 7.37
C LEU A 88 12.12 -4.55 8.81
N ALA A 89 11.36 -3.50 9.09
CA ALA A 89 11.14 -3.03 10.45
C ALA A 89 9.66 -2.70 10.61
N PHE A 90 9.07 -3.04 11.76
CA PHE A 90 7.68 -2.71 12.05
C PHE A 90 7.49 -1.19 12.08
N ASP A 91 6.46 -0.69 11.42
CA ASP A 91 6.15 0.74 11.33
C ASP A 91 4.80 1.04 11.99
N ALA A 92 4.85 1.36 13.27
CA ALA A 92 3.64 1.59 14.07
C ALA A 92 2.82 2.80 13.58
N GLU A 93 3.44 3.71 12.87
CA GLU A 93 2.79 4.96 12.43
C GLU A 93 2.15 4.85 11.04
N TYR A 94 2.48 3.81 10.28
CA TYR A 94 2.00 3.67 8.91
C TYR A 94 0.55 3.20 8.88
N ARG A 95 -0.30 3.93 8.17
CA ARG A 95 -1.75 3.67 8.11
C ARG A 95 -2.24 3.38 6.69
N GLY A 96 -1.45 2.63 5.91
CA GLY A 96 -1.93 2.17 4.61
C GLY A 96 -1.47 2.99 3.41
N GLY A 97 -0.37 3.66 3.55
CA GLY A 97 0.26 4.40 2.46
C GLY A 97 0.21 5.89 2.64
N PRO A 98 1.05 6.61 1.89
CA PRO A 98 0.84 8.04 1.83
C PRO A 98 -0.60 8.25 1.45
N ALA A 99 -1.31 9.06 2.22
CA ALA A 99 -2.66 9.43 1.86
C ALA A 99 -2.56 9.96 0.43
N GLN A 100 -2.94 9.14 -0.55
CA GLN A 100 -3.09 9.63 -1.90
C GLN A 100 -4.16 10.69 -1.83
N ARG A 101 -3.74 11.94 -1.94
CA ARG A 101 -4.71 13.02 -1.95
C ARG A 101 -5.61 12.85 -3.17
N PRO A 102 -6.91 12.93 -2.99
CA PRO A 102 -7.81 12.98 -4.14
C PRO A 102 -7.41 14.12 -5.06
N PRO A 103 -7.64 14.02 -6.37
CA PRO A 103 -7.40 15.12 -7.28
C PRO A 103 -8.11 16.40 -6.83
N GLU A 104 -7.54 17.55 -7.11
CA GLU A 104 -8.12 18.83 -6.69
C GLU A 104 -9.54 19.01 -7.19
N TRP A 105 -9.82 18.58 -8.41
CA TRP A 105 -11.17 18.66 -9.00
C TRP A 105 -12.22 17.83 -8.24
N PHE A 106 -11.79 16.87 -7.43
CA PHE A 106 -12.65 16.07 -6.55
C PHE A 106 -12.67 16.63 -5.13
N ARG A 107 -11.52 17.09 -4.62
CA ARG A 107 -11.41 17.59 -3.25
C ARG A 107 -12.28 18.80 -2.96
N LYS A 108 -12.32 19.77 -3.88
CA LYS A 108 -13.10 20.99 -3.69
C LYS A 108 -14.60 20.71 -3.58
N PRO A 109 -15.24 19.99 -4.54
CA PRO A 109 -16.64 19.63 -4.40
C PRO A 109 -16.93 18.75 -3.20
N LEU A 110 -16.01 17.84 -2.85
CA LEU A 110 -16.16 16.99 -1.67
C LEU A 110 -16.21 17.82 -0.39
N ALA A 111 -15.31 18.79 -0.23
CA ALA A 111 -15.27 19.66 0.92
C ALA A 111 -16.49 20.58 1.01
N ALA A 112 -17.08 20.93 -0.14
CA ALA A 112 -18.27 21.78 -0.20
C ALA A 112 -19.55 21.06 0.26
N SER A 113 -19.55 19.72 0.30
CA SER A 113 -20.69 18.92 0.77
C SER A 113 -20.38 18.32 2.14
N ARG A 114 -21.06 18.78 3.18
CA ARG A 114 -20.88 18.25 4.54
C ARG A 114 -21.14 16.75 4.61
N ARG A 115 -22.21 16.28 3.98
CA ARG A 115 -22.58 14.85 3.97
C ARG A 115 -21.52 14.02 3.28
N ALA A 116 -21.08 14.44 2.10
CA ALA A 116 -20.06 13.71 1.35
C ALA A 116 -18.72 13.72 2.09
N ALA A 117 -18.32 14.84 2.68
CA ALA A 117 -17.07 14.93 3.43
C ALA A 117 -17.09 14.03 4.67
N ALA A 118 -18.20 13.99 5.39
CA ALA A 118 -18.37 13.11 6.54
C ALA A 118 -18.32 11.63 6.12
N ALA A 119 -19.04 11.26 5.07
CA ALA A 119 -19.03 9.91 4.54
C ALA A 119 -17.62 9.49 4.05
N TRP A 120 -16.89 10.39 3.42
CA TRP A 120 -15.51 10.15 2.99
C TRP A 120 -14.61 9.80 4.18
N LYS A 121 -14.72 10.53 5.29
CA LYS A 121 -13.93 10.26 6.51
C LYS A 121 -14.21 8.87 7.08
N GLU A 122 -15.44 8.39 6.96
CA GLU A 122 -15.85 7.07 7.46
C GLU A 122 -15.36 5.92 6.59
N LEU A 123 -14.92 6.17 5.36
CA LEU A 123 -14.41 5.13 4.49
C LEU A 123 -13.11 4.53 5.04
N THR A 124 -12.92 3.23 4.81
CA THR A 124 -11.66 2.57 5.16
C THR A 124 -10.52 3.13 4.31
N PRO A 125 -9.26 3.09 4.80
CA PRO A 125 -8.11 3.52 3.98
C PRO A 125 -8.02 2.79 2.64
N SER A 126 -8.34 1.49 2.62
CA SER A 126 -8.35 0.70 1.38
C SER A 126 -9.37 1.22 0.38
N ARG A 127 -10.57 1.57 0.85
CA ARG A 127 -11.63 2.08 0.00
C ARG A 127 -11.28 3.45 -0.57
N LYS A 128 -10.74 4.34 0.25
CA LYS A 128 -10.25 5.65 -0.19
C LYS A 128 -9.19 5.51 -1.28
N LYS A 129 -8.23 4.61 -1.08
CA LYS A 129 -7.16 4.34 -2.03
C LYS A 129 -7.69 3.88 -3.37
N GLU A 130 -8.65 2.99 -3.34
CA GLU A 130 -9.32 2.45 -4.53
C GLU A 130 -10.01 3.56 -5.33
N ILE A 131 -10.77 4.40 -4.65
CA ILE A 131 -11.49 5.53 -5.24
C ILE A 131 -10.50 6.54 -5.85
N VAL A 132 -9.48 6.94 -5.10
CA VAL A 132 -8.46 7.88 -5.58
C VAL A 132 -7.75 7.34 -6.81
N ARG A 133 -7.38 6.06 -6.80
CA ARG A 133 -6.73 5.41 -7.93
C ARG A 133 -7.61 5.46 -9.18
N TYR A 134 -8.89 5.17 -9.02
CA TYR A 134 -9.87 5.24 -10.12
C TYR A 134 -10.00 6.67 -10.66
N LEU A 135 -10.20 7.64 -9.77
CA LEU A 135 -10.38 9.05 -10.15
C LEU A 135 -9.16 9.63 -10.86
N THR A 136 -7.96 9.25 -10.41
CA THR A 136 -6.70 9.74 -10.99
C THR A 136 -6.50 9.31 -12.44
N ARG A 137 -7.14 8.22 -12.86
CA ARG A 137 -7.07 7.74 -14.25
C ARG A 137 -7.96 8.52 -15.21
N LEU A 138 -8.91 9.27 -14.69
CA LEU A 138 -9.85 10.03 -15.52
C LEU A 138 -9.17 11.28 -16.08
N LYS A 139 -9.10 11.39 -17.39
CA LYS A 139 -8.39 12.49 -18.06
C LYS A 139 -9.29 13.47 -18.79
N SER A 140 -10.48 13.03 -19.25
CA SER A 140 -11.39 13.93 -19.94
C SER A 140 -12.25 14.71 -18.96
N PRO A 141 -12.55 16.00 -19.27
CA PRO A 141 -13.45 16.79 -18.41
C PRO A 141 -14.84 16.16 -18.24
N GLU A 142 -15.35 15.51 -19.28
CA GLU A 142 -16.67 14.86 -19.25
C GLU A 142 -16.68 13.66 -18.33
N ALA A 143 -15.63 12.83 -18.38
CA ALA A 143 -15.50 11.67 -17.50
C ALA A 143 -15.35 12.10 -16.04
N ARG A 144 -14.57 13.15 -15.78
CA ARG A 144 -14.40 13.71 -14.44
C ARG A 144 -15.71 14.22 -13.87
N ALA A 145 -16.48 14.97 -14.67
CA ALA A 145 -17.77 15.51 -14.24
C ALA A 145 -18.77 14.42 -13.90
N ARG A 146 -18.90 13.39 -14.75
CA ARG A 146 -19.81 12.28 -14.52
C ARG A 146 -19.44 11.49 -13.26
N ASN A 147 -18.16 11.20 -13.08
CA ASN A 147 -17.70 10.41 -11.93
C ASN A 147 -17.72 11.20 -10.64
N LEU A 148 -17.50 12.51 -10.70
CA LEU A 148 -17.67 13.40 -9.56
C LEU A 148 -19.11 13.37 -9.07
N GLU A 149 -20.07 13.52 -9.98
CA GLU A 149 -21.49 13.48 -9.64
C GLU A 149 -21.89 12.14 -9.01
N ARG A 150 -21.46 11.04 -9.61
CA ARG A 150 -21.71 9.69 -9.08
C ARG A 150 -21.09 9.48 -7.70
N ALA A 151 -19.85 9.90 -7.52
CA ALA A 151 -19.14 9.73 -6.25
C ALA A 151 -19.80 10.54 -5.13
N LEU A 152 -20.16 11.79 -5.40
CA LEU A 152 -20.84 12.64 -4.43
C LEU A 152 -22.23 12.09 -4.09
N ALA A 153 -22.97 11.58 -5.07
CA ALA A 153 -24.27 10.95 -4.83
C ALA A 153 -24.15 9.69 -3.97
N ALA A 154 -23.13 8.87 -4.21
CA ALA A 154 -22.88 7.67 -3.42
C ALA A 154 -22.46 7.99 -1.98
N LEU A 155 -21.85 9.14 -1.74
CA LEU A 155 -21.40 9.57 -0.43
C LEU A 155 -22.47 10.38 0.33
N SER A 156 -23.53 10.76 -0.33
CA SER A 156 -24.59 11.59 0.27
C SER A 156 -25.62 10.77 1.05
#